data_87f30aebfb3b97c08eb10d4f80698ac4
#
_entry.id   87f30aebfb3b97c08eb10d4f80698ac4
#
_cell.length_a   1.000
_cell.length_b   1.000
_cell.length_c   1.000
_cell.angle_alpha   90.00
_cell.angle_beta   90.00
_cell.angle_gamma   90.00
#
_symmetry.space_group_name_H-M   'P 1'
#
loop_
_entity.id
_entity.type
_entity.pdbx_description
1 polymer ?
#
loop_
_entity_poly.entity_id
_entity_poly.type
_entity_poly.pdbx_seq_one_letter_code
_entity_poly.pdbx_strand_id
1 'polypeptide(L)'
;MVILLIMRLLGRRKREELFARTSLAGIARSFDPDSGVPGLPDWECIPSPGHTSGHISLFRASDRVLVSGDALVTAKIDTITNLLLRRSGLSRPPWYTTGNRDQATASIAKLATLEPTVIAGGHGMPLTELDTAAQLGSFADDQ
;
A
#
# COMPACT_ATOMS: atom_id res chain seq x y z
N MET A 1 -12.57 12.56 3.11
CA MET A 1 -13.81 13.32 2.85
C MET A 1 -13.55 14.76 2.43
N VAL A 2 -12.69 15.52 3.10
CA VAL A 2 -12.39 16.94 2.75
C VAL A 2 -11.76 17.06 1.35
N ILE A 3 -10.77 16.23 1.00
CA ILE A 3 -10.09 16.28 -0.32
C ILE A 3 -11.07 16.02 -1.46
N LEU A 4 -11.97 15.04 -1.33
CA LEU A 4 -13.00 14.75 -2.34
C LEU A 4 -13.99 15.90 -2.50
N LEU A 5 -14.32 16.60 -1.42
CA LEU A 5 -15.17 17.78 -1.46
C LEU A 5 -14.47 18.95 -2.16
N ILE A 6 -13.19 19.17 -1.82
CA ILE A 6 -12.35 20.20 -2.47
C ILE A 6 -12.20 19.88 -3.96
N MET A 7 -11.94 18.63 -4.33
CA MET A 7 -11.82 18.21 -5.73
C MET A 7 -13.13 18.34 -6.52
N ARG A 8 -14.30 18.20 -5.85
CA ARG A 8 -15.61 18.46 -6.48
C ARG A 8 -15.89 19.95 -6.70
N LEU A 9 -15.37 20.80 -5.80
CA LEU A 9 -15.54 22.28 -5.90
C LEU A 9 -14.55 22.91 -6.89
N LEU A 10 -13.45 22.21 -7.22
CA LEU A 10 -12.53 22.66 -8.24
C LEU A 10 -13.13 22.44 -9.63
N GLY A 11 -13.20 23.50 -10.44
CA GLY A 11 -13.60 23.41 -11.84
C GLY A 11 -12.70 22.44 -12.62
N ARG A 12 -13.27 21.84 -13.69
CA ARG A 12 -12.59 20.82 -14.52
C ARG A 12 -11.18 21.22 -14.91
N ARG A 13 -10.98 22.45 -15.39
CA ARG A 13 -9.69 22.99 -15.82
C ARG A 13 -8.64 22.99 -14.68
N LYS A 14 -9.01 23.42 -13.46
CA LYS A 14 -8.10 23.41 -12.30
C LYS A 14 -7.72 21.99 -11.88
N ARG A 15 -8.63 21.02 -12.00
CA ARG A 15 -8.33 19.63 -11.74
C ARG A 15 -7.33 19.07 -12.77
N GLU A 16 -7.55 19.35 -14.05
CA GLU A 16 -6.65 18.95 -15.14
C GLU A 16 -5.25 19.56 -14.97
N GLU A 17 -5.16 20.83 -14.62
CA GLU A 17 -3.88 21.50 -14.31
C GLU A 17 -3.17 20.88 -13.10
N LEU A 18 -3.91 20.50 -12.04
CA LEU A 18 -3.35 19.85 -10.86
C LEU A 18 -2.80 18.45 -11.21
N PHE A 19 -3.57 17.65 -11.96
CA PHE A 19 -3.13 16.33 -12.40
C PHE A 19 -1.98 16.41 -13.40
N ALA A 20 -1.97 17.40 -14.30
CA ALA A 20 -0.85 17.59 -15.22
C ALA A 20 0.47 17.87 -14.49
N ARG A 21 0.42 18.61 -13.37
CA ARG A 21 1.60 18.89 -12.52
C ARG A 21 2.14 17.67 -11.79
N THR A 22 1.32 16.65 -11.55
CA THR A 22 1.71 15.38 -10.92
C THR A 22 1.95 14.26 -11.93
N SER A 23 1.86 14.56 -13.22
CA SER A 23 2.07 13.58 -14.29
C SER A 23 3.54 13.17 -14.35
N LEU A 24 3.78 11.87 -14.28
CA LEU A 24 5.08 11.24 -14.51
C LEU A 24 5.30 10.86 -15.99
N ALA A 25 4.38 11.25 -16.88
CA ALA A 25 4.52 11.00 -18.30
C ALA A 25 5.83 11.63 -18.83
N GLY A 26 6.64 10.84 -19.49
CA GLY A 26 7.96 11.23 -19.99
C GLY A 26 9.14 10.88 -19.08
N ILE A 27 8.91 10.59 -17.79
CA ILE A 27 9.95 10.07 -16.89
C ILE A 27 9.65 8.65 -16.39
N ALA A 28 8.36 8.26 -16.34
CA ALA A 28 7.98 6.90 -15.98
C ALA A 28 8.39 5.92 -17.07
N ARG A 29 8.94 4.80 -16.65
CA ARG A 29 9.27 3.66 -17.51
C ARG A 29 8.56 2.43 -16.97
N SER A 30 7.94 1.66 -17.87
CA SER A 30 7.44 0.34 -17.52
C SER A 30 8.59 -0.63 -17.35
N PHE A 31 8.44 -1.59 -16.46
CA PHE A 31 9.31 -2.74 -16.34
C PHE A 31 8.46 -4.01 -16.20
N ASP A 32 9.04 -5.14 -16.49
CA ASP A 32 8.42 -6.43 -16.28
C ASP A 32 8.68 -6.88 -14.82
N PRO A 33 7.61 -7.06 -14.01
CA PRO A 33 7.75 -7.50 -12.62
C PRO A 33 8.48 -8.84 -12.46
N ASP A 34 8.35 -9.74 -13.43
CA ASP A 34 9.01 -11.06 -13.39
C ASP A 34 10.52 -10.96 -13.65
N SER A 35 10.98 -9.85 -14.21
CA SER A 35 12.39 -9.54 -14.41
C SER A 35 13.08 -8.92 -13.20
N GLY A 36 12.36 -8.78 -12.08
CA GLY A 36 12.84 -8.14 -10.85
C GLY A 36 12.67 -6.62 -10.85
N VAL A 37 13.17 -5.98 -9.81
CA VAL A 37 13.01 -4.54 -9.59
C VAL A 37 14.22 -3.78 -10.13
N PRO A 38 14.07 -2.88 -11.12
CA PRO A 38 15.19 -2.14 -11.68
C PRO A 38 16.00 -1.39 -10.62
N GLY A 39 17.32 -1.65 -10.56
CA GLY A 39 18.21 -1.04 -9.60
C GLY A 39 18.17 -1.61 -8.18
N LEU A 40 17.33 -2.62 -7.92
CA LEU A 40 17.16 -3.28 -6.63
C LEU A 40 17.22 -4.81 -6.80
N PRO A 41 18.38 -5.40 -7.10
CA PRO A 41 18.50 -6.81 -7.48
C PRO A 41 18.07 -7.80 -6.37
N ASP A 42 18.12 -7.38 -5.09
CA ASP A 42 17.75 -8.21 -3.94
C ASP A 42 16.25 -8.15 -3.61
N TRP A 43 15.48 -7.40 -4.40
CA TRP A 43 14.06 -7.21 -4.16
C TRP A 43 13.21 -7.92 -5.21
N GLU A 44 12.21 -8.62 -4.74
CA GLU A 44 11.17 -9.23 -5.56
C GLU A 44 10.00 -8.27 -5.72
N CYS A 45 9.45 -8.20 -6.93
CA CYS A 45 8.23 -7.47 -7.22
C CYS A 45 7.03 -8.41 -7.03
N ILE A 46 6.18 -8.10 -6.08
CA ILE A 46 4.99 -8.90 -5.75
C ILE A 46 3.75 -8.16 -6.26
N PRO A 47 3.10 -8.61 -7.33
CA PRO A 47 1.81 -8.04 -7.73
C PRO A 47 0.80 -8.15 -6.59
N SER A 48 0.27 -7.00 -6.16
CA SER A 48 -0.68 -6.85 -5.05
C SER A 48 -1.83 -5.92 -5.43
N PRO A 49 -2.61 -6.28 -6.48
CA PRO A 49 -3.71 -5.47 -6.98
C PRO A 49 -4.83 -5.34 -5.96
N GLY A 50 -5.64 -4.28 -6.12
CA GLY A 50 -6.83 -4.02 -5.31
C GLY A 50 -6.98 -2.56 -4.97
N HIS A 51 -6.01 -1.94 -4.31
CA HIS A 51 -5.99 -0.48 -4.15
C HIS A 51 -5.99 0.18 -5.53
N THR A 52 -5.07 -0.20 -6.38
CA THR A 52 -5.11 0.03 -7.83
C THR A 52 -4.89 -1.29 -8.58
N SER A 53 -5.28 -1.36 -9.85
CA SER A 53 -5.13 -2.58 -10.67
C SER A 53 -3.67 -2.95 -10.93
N GLY A 54 -2.76 -1.98 -10.97
CA GLY A 54 -1.33 -2.17 -11.20
C GLY A 54 -0.49 -2.07 -9.92
N HIS A 55 -1.11 -2.19 -8.73
CA HIS A 55 -0.38 -2.08 -7.48
C HIS A 55 0.62 -3.23 -7.31
N ILE A 56 1.81 -2.89 -6.82
CA ILE A 56 2.89 -3.82 -6.50
C ILE A 56 3.38 -3.58 -5.07
N SER A 57 3.84 -4.64 -4.43
CA SER A 57 4.63 -4.61 -3.20
C SER A 57 6.03 -5.10 -3.50
N LEU A 58 7.01 -4.74 -2.67
CA LEU A 58 8.38 -5.21 -2.82
C LEU A 58 8.76 -6.06 -1.61
N PHE A 59 9.41 -7.19 -1.84
CA PHE A 59 9.86 -8.09 -0.78
C PHE A 59 11.34 -8.39 -0.93
N ARG A 60 12.07 -8.34 0.18
CA ARG A 60 13.46 -8.76 0.24
C ARG A 60 13.60 -10.01 1.10
N ALA A 61 13.85 -11.14 0.44
CA ALA A 61 13.83 -12.45 1.09
C ALA A 61 14.95 -12.64 2.13
N SER A 62 16.13 -12.00 1.94
CA SER A 62 17.29 -12.17 2.80
C SER A 62 17.06 -11.77 4.26
N ASP A 63 16.20 -10.79 4.51
CA ASP A 63 15.86 -10.29 5.84
C ASP A 63 14.33 -10.13 6.03
N ARG A 64 13.55 -10.63 5.08
CA ARG A 64 12.09 -10.69 5.10
C ARG A 64 11.45 -9.31 5.30
N VAL A 65 12.01 -8.27 4.67
CA VAL A 65 11.46 -6.92 4.64
C VAL A 65 10.42 -6.81 3.54
N LEU A 66 9.20 -6.41 3.90
CA LEU A 66 8.09 -6.13 3.01
C LEU A 66 7.83 -4.62 2.92
N VAL A 67 7.91 -4.06 1.73
CA VAL A 67 7.38 -2.73 1.40
C VAL A 67 6.03 -2.94 0.73
N SER A 68 4.96 -2.80 1.50
CA SER A 68 3.60 -3.14 1.05
C SER A 68 2.93 -2.06 0.19
N GLY A 69 3.49 -0.84 0.15
CA GLY A 69 2.78 0.30 -0.44
C GLY A 69 1.38 0.47 0.17
N ASP A 70 0.40 0.73 -0.67
CA ASP A 70 -1.01 0.88 -0.24
C ASP A 70 -1.82 -0.44 -0.37
N ALA A 71 -1.18 -1.61 -0.45
CA ALA A 71 -1.88 -2.89 -0.26
C ALA A 71 -2.37 -3.01 1.20
N LEU A 72 -1.57 -2.51 2.14
CA LEU A 72 -1.94 -2.32 3.55
C LEU A 72 -1.15 -1.14 4.13
N VAL A 73 -1.67 -0.54 5.19
CA VAL A 73 -1.03 0.58 5.89
C VAL A 73 -0.66 0.19 7.31
N THR A 74 0.44 0.73 7.82
CA THR A 74 0.97 0.45 9.15
C THR A 74 0.54 1.48 10.20
N ALA A 75 -0.59 2.12 9.96
CA ALA A 75 -1.25 3.05 10.88
C ALA A 75 -2.69 2.62 11.13
N LYS A 76 -3.14 2.60 12.38
CA LYS A 76 -4.55 2.36 12.70
C LYS A 76 -5.39 3.57 12.30
N ILE A 77 -6.19 3.39 11.24
CA ILE A 77 -7.04 4.44 10.67
C ILE A 77 -8.54 4.13 10.82
N ASP A 78 -8.86 3.11 11.59
CA ASP A 78 -10.22 2.60 11.87
C ASP A 78 -11.06 3.59 12.67
N THR A 79 -10.44 4.37 13.56
CA THR A 79 -11.10 5.36 14.39
C THR A 79 -10.39 6.72 14.34
N ILE A 80 -11.17 7.81 14.56
CA ILE A 80 -10.62 9.17 14.63
C ILE A 80 -9.58 9.27 15.76
N THR A 81 -9.81 8.58 16.87
CA THR A 81 -8.88 8.57 18.01
C THR A 81 -7.55 7.93 17.64
N ASN A 82 -7.57 6.78 16.96
CA ASN A 82 -6.35 6.10 16.52
C ASN A 82 -5.58 6.93 15.48
N LEU A 83 -6.30 7.58 14.59
CA LEU A 83 -5.72 8.50 13.59
C LEU A 83 -5.04 9.71 14.26
N LEU A 84 -5.70 10.35 15.24
CA LEU A 84 -5.15 11.49 15.99
C LEU A 84 -3.94 11.10 16.85
N LEU A 85 -3.99 9.93 17.47
CA LEU A 85 -2.90 9.40 18.32
C LEU A 85 -1.79 8.74 17.47
N ARG A 86 -1.92 8.68 16.15
CA ARG A 86 -0.96 8.06 15.23
C ARG A 86 -0.54 6.66 15.68
N ARG A 87 -1.50 5.86 16.13
CA ARG A 87 -1.22 4.51 16.61
C ARG A 87 -0.73 3.62 15.47
N SER A 88 0.38 2.92 15.70
CA SER A 88 0.89 1.88 14.81
C SER A 88 -0.04 0.66 14.81
N GLY A 89 -0.05 -0.06 13.71
CA GLY A 89 -0.80 -1.30 13.53
C GLY A 89 -1.32 -1.44 12.12
N LEU A 90 -1.72 -2.65 11.75
CA LEU A 90 -2.19 -2.94 10.40
C LEU A 90 -3.62 -2.41 10.20
N SER A 91 -3.83 -1.82 9.04
CA SER A 91 -5.15 -1.41 8.55
C SER A 91 -5.21 -1.55 7.04
N ARG A 92 -6.41 -1.74 6.51
CA ARG A 92 -6.67 -1.62 5.07
C ARG A 92 -6.63 -0.14 4.66
N PRO A 93 -6.23 0.17 3.43
CA PRO A 93 -6.46 1.49 2.89
C PRO A 93 -7.98 1.78 2.87
N PRO A 94 -8.38 3.07 2.98
CA PRO A 94 -9.79 3.44 3.01
C PRO A 94 -10.55 2.88 1.80
N TRP A 95 -11.76 2.39 2.03
CA TRP A 95 -12.58 1.75 1.00
C TRP A 95 -12.85 2.65 -0.22
N TYR A 96 -12.93 3.97 -0.01
CA TYR A 96 -13.20 4.96 -1.06
C TYR A 96 -11.97 5.25 -1.95
N THR A 97 -10.80 4.74 -1.58
CA THR A 97 -9.57 4.80 -2.38
C THR A 97 -9.18 3.44 -2.97
N THR A 98 -9.94 2.38 -2.65
CA THR A 98 -9.65 1.01 -3.08
C THR A 98 -10.57 0.63 -4.25
N GLY A 99 -9.97 0.34 -5.39
CA GLY A 99 -10.69 0.04 -6.62
C GLY A 99 -11.40 -1.31 -6.63
N ASN A 100 -10.78 -2.34 -6.02
CA ASN A 100 -11.34 -3.69 -5.92
C ASN A 100 -10.99 -4.32 -4.57
N ARG A 101 -12.01 -4.52 -3.74
CA ARG A 101 -11.83 -5.04 -2.37
C ARG A 101 -11.44 -6.51 -2.33
N ASP A 102 -12.01 -7.34 -3.19
CA ASP A 102 -11.73 -8.78 -3.20
C ASP A 102 -10.27 -9.02 -3.62
N GLN A 103 -9.79 -8.29 -4.63
CA GLN A 103 -8.39 -8.32 -5.00
C GLN A 103 -7.48 -7.80 -3.88
N ALA A 104 -7.89 -6.74 -3.16
CA ALA A 104 -7.11 -6.23 -2.04
C ALA A 104 -7.00 -7.26 -0.92
N THR A 105 -8.10 -7.96 -0.58
CA THR A 105 -8.09 -9.07 0.39
C THR A 105 -7.16 -10.20 -0.06
N ALA A 106 -7.29 -10.65 -1.31
CA ALA A 106 -6.42 -11.69 -1.86
C ALA A 106 -4.94 -11.28 -1.85
N SER A 107 -4.66 -10.00 -2.12
CA SER A 107 -3.29 -9.46 -2.06
C SER A 107 -2.74 -9.47 -0.64
N ILE A 108 -3.52 -9.08 0.36
CA ILE A 108 -3.11 -9.14 1.78
C ILE A 108 -2.81 -10.58 2.19
N ALA A 109 -3.69 -11.54 1.85
CA ALA A 109 -3.48 -12.96 2.12
C ALA A 109 -2.18 -13.47 1.47
N LYS A 110 -1.93 -13.11 0.20
CA LYS A 110 -0.68 -13.43 -0.48
C LYS A 110 0.55 -12.84 0.22
N LEU A 111 0.49 -11.58 0.64
CA LEU A 111 1.60 -10.94 1.35
C LEU A 111 1.85 -11.56 2.72
N ALA A 112 0.82 -12.06 3.40
CA ALA A 112 0.95 -12.77 4.67
C ALA A 112 1.73 -14.08 4.54
N THR A 113 1.63 -14.81 3.41
CA THR A 113 2.41 -16.03 3.19
C THR A 113 3.92 -15.80 3.11
N LEU A 114 4.36 -14.56 2.92
CA LEU A 114 5.79 -14.21 2.92
C LEU A 114 6.37 -14.14 4.34
N GLU A 115 5.51 -14.12 5.36
CA GLU A 115 5.84 -14.02 6.79
C GLU A 115 6.89 -12.93 7.08
N PRO A 116 6.66 -11.66 6.73
CA PRO A 116 7.66 -10.60 6.85
C PRO A 116 8.01 -10.32 8.32
N THR A 117 9.28 -10.03 8.57
CA THR A 117 9.77 -9.57 9.89
C THR A 117 9.65 -8.05 10.03
N VAL A 118 9.62 -7.34 8.91
CA VAL A 118 9.41 -5.89 8.84
C VAL A 118 8.37 -5.58 7.78
N ILE A 119 7.42 -4.72 8.11
CA ILE A 119 6.43 -4.22 7.15
C ILE A 119 6.50 -2.69 7.09
N ALA A 120 6.79 -2.15 5.92
CA ALA A 120 6.72 -0.72 5.62
C ALA A 120 5.53 -0.45 4.69
N GLY A 121 4.47 0.14 5.22
CA GLY A 121 3.31 0.56 4.45
C GLY A 121 3.52 1.90 3.73
N GLY A 122 2.64 2.25 2.81
CA GLY A 122 2.61 3.58 2.18
C GLY A 122 2.30 4.69 3.19
N HIS A 123 1.68 4.35 4.32
CA HIS A 123 1.32 5.24 5.41
C HIS A 123 1.58 4.59 6.76
N GLY A 124 2.11 5.36 7.72
CA GLY A 124 2.45 4.91 9.07
C GLY A 124 3.94 4.66 9.25
N MET A 125 4.30 4.29 10.48
CA MET A 125 5.67 3.87 10.79
C MET A 125 5.82 2.38 10.45
N PRO A 126 7.02 1.93 10.04
CA PRO A 126 7.25 0.50 9.84
C PRO A 126 6.94 -0.30 11.10
N LEU A 127 6.38 -1.49 10.94
CA LEU A 127 6.23 -2.48 12.00
C LEU A 127 7.48 -3.37 11.99
N THR A 128 8.09 -3.51 13.17
CA THR A 128 9.38 -4.21 13.35
C THR A 128 9.36 -5.11 14.58
N GLU A 129 8.18 -5.38 15.14
CA GLU A 129 8.00 -6.21 16.31
C GLU A 129 8.31 -7.68 15.99
N LEU A 130 8.72 -8.45 16.99
CA LEU A 130 9.07 -9.87 16.83
C LEU A 130 7.93 -10.73 16.30
N ASP A 131 6.69 -10.30 16.50
CA ASP A 131 5.46 -10.99 16.08
C ASP A 131 4.82 -10.37 14.81
N THR A 132 5.54 -9.51 14.08
CA THR A 132 5.04 -8.82 12.87
C THR A 132 4.42 -9.80 11.85
N ALA A 133 5.05 -10.95 11.61
CA ALA A 133 4.51 -11.96 10.71
C ALA A 133 3.19 -12.54 11.22
N ALA A 134 3.10 -12.85 12.52
CA ALA A 134 1.88 -13.37 13.12
C ALA A 134 0.75 -12.32 13.13
N GLN A 135 1.08 -11.04 13.36
CA GLN A 135 0.13 -9.94 13.26
C GLN A 135 -0.45 -9.82 11.84
N LEU A 136 0.39 -9.95 10.81
CA LEU A 136 -0.09 -9.91 9.42
C LEU A 136 -0.94 -11.14 9.08
N GLY A 137 -0.54 -12.35 9.54
CA GLY A 137 -1.34 -13.57 9.35
C GLY A 137 -2.73 -13.42 9.96
N SER A 138 -2.82 -13.06 11.25
CA SER A 138 -4.11 -12.82 11.91
C SER A 138 -4.92 -11.73 11.22
N PHE A 139 -4.27 -10.66 10.78
CA PHE A 139 -4.95 -9.59 10.04
C PHE A 139 -5.49 -10.07 8.69
N ALA A 140 -4.81 -10.97 8.00
CA ALA A 140 -5.28 -11.55 6.74
C ALA A 140 -6.47 -12.50 6.95
N ASP A 141 -6.47 -13.27 8.04
CA ASP A 141 -7.55 -14.23 8.35
C ASP A 141 -8.85 -13.53 8.78
N ASP A 142 -8.77 -12.35 9.37
CA ASP A 142 -9.91 -11.53 9.84
C ASP A 142 -10.62 -10.76 8.68
N GLN A 143 -10.31 -11.06 7.39
CA GLN A 143 -10.79 -10.27 6.25
C GLN A 143 -12.01 -10.91 5.49
#